data_d6a785d457a32785dc04dd61ede7ce73
#
_entry.id   d6a785d457a32785dc04dd61ede7ce73
#
_cell.length_a   1.000
_cell.length_b   1.000
_cell.length_c   1.000
_cell.angle_alpha   90.00
_cell.angle_beta   90.00
_cell.angle_gamma   90.00
#
_symmetry.space_group_name_H-M   'P 1'
#
loop_
_entity.id
_entity.type
_entity.pdbx_description
1 polymer ?
#
loop_
_entity_poly.entity_id
_entity_poly.type
_entity_poly.pdbx_seq_one_letter_code
_entity_poly.pdbx_strand_id
1 'polypeptide(L)'
;DAFGWRGAYYAMALFTLVVGAVIVLVLSRLNGAKTAASIDMEAANRDFLVAKASRTYWTIMAAIFCLSLGLGGLMIHFVPILLDVGFATNAAVKIAGVIGIAVVLGRLLVGFAVDRIFAPRVAIAILLACISGVLALALLGSVVAVPAAFVIGFSVGAEVDLIGYLVARYFGM
;
A
#
# COMPACT_ATOMS: atom_id res chain seq x y z
N ASP A 1 19.34 25.13 -0.33
CA ASP A 1 19.35 23.64 -0.16
C ASP A 1 20.59 23.20 0.60
N ALA A 2 20.64 23.47 1.92
CA ALA A 2 21.84 23.23 2.74
C ALA A 2 22.19 21.74 2.92
N PHE A 3 21.28 20.80 2.64
CA PHE A 3 21.49 19.38 2.90
C PHE A 3 21.39 18.48 1.67
N GLY A 4 20.94 18.99 0.52
CA GLY A 4 20.78 18.19 -0.70
C GLY A 4 19.97 16.91 -0.51
N TRP A 5 19.90 16.07 -1.54
CA TRP A 5 19.18 14.78 -1.50
C TRP A 5 19.75 13.80 -0.46
N ARG A 6 21.07 13.85 -0.21
CA ARG A 6 21.74 13.00 0.79
C ARG A 6 21.26 13.29 2.20
N GLY A 7 21.07 14.57 2.56
CA GLY A 7 20.55 14.96 3.86
C GLY A 7 19.12 14.44 4.10
N ALA A 8 18.27 14.43 3.07
CA ALA A 8 16.93 13.84 3.16
C ALA A 8 16.98 12.34 3.47
N TYR A 9 17.88 11.59 2.83
CA TYR A 9 18.04 10.15 3.11
C TYR A 9 18.59 9.89 4.51
N TYR A 10 19.54 10.70 5.02
CA TYR A 10 19.99 10.58 6.40
C TYR A 10 18.89 10.88 7.40
N ALA A 11 18.07 11.88 7.16
CA ALA A 11 16.93 12.20 8.01
C ALA A 11 15.90 11.05 8.03
N MET A 12 15.59 10.47 6.87
CA MET A 12 14.69 9.31 6.77
C MET A 12 15.26 8.08 7.49
N ALA A 13 16.55 7.80 7.31
CA ALA A 13 17.22 6.69 7.98
C ALA A 13 17.19 6.85 9.51
N LEU A 14 17.51 8.06 10.01
CA LEU A 14 17.45 8.38 11.42
C LEU A 14 16.03 8.25 11.98
N PHE A 15 15.04 8.79 11.26
CA PHE A 15 13.64 8.67 11.66
C PHE A 15 13.19 7.20 11.75
N THR A 16 13.52 6.39 10.74
CA THR A 16 13.19 4.95 10.74
C THR A 16 13.87 4.22 11.88
N LEU A 17 15.13 4.53 12.18
CA LEU A 17 15.87 3.94 13.27
C LEU A 17 15.25 4.30 14.64
N VAL A 18 14.90 5.56 14.85
CA VAL A 18 14.26 6.02 16.10
C VAL A 18 12.89 5.36 16.28
N VAL A 19 12.04 5.35 15.25
CA VAL A 19 10.72 4.71 15.30
C VAL A 19 10.87 3.20 15.53
N GLY A 20 11.78 2.54 14.84
CA GLY A 20 12.07 1.12 15.02
C GLY A 20 12.53 0.80 16.44
N ALA A 21 13.45 1.59 16.99
CA ALA A 21 13.91 1.43 18.37
C ALA A 21 12.77 1.60 19.38
N VAL A 22 11.90 2.61 19.21
CA VAL A 22 10.73 2.83 20.07
C VAL A 22 9.78 1.62 20.01
N ILE A 23 9.49 1.11 18.81
CA ILE A 23 8.63 -0.07 18.64
C ILE A 23 9.23 -1.28 19.35
N VAL A 24 10.53 -1.56 19.16
CA VAL A 24 11.21 -2.68 19.82
C VAL A 24 11.17 -2.54 21.35
N LEU A 25 11.43 -1.34 21.87
CA LEU A 25 11.38 -1.07 23.31
C LEU A 25 9.97 -1.27 23.88
N VAL A 26 8.94 -0.79 23.19
CA VAL A 26 7.53 -0.96 23.60
C VAL A 26 7.15 -2.44 23.57
N LEU A 27 7.45 -3.15 22.50
CA LEU A 27 7.14 -4.57 22.36
C LEU A 27 7.90 -5.42 23.38
N SER A 28 9.18 -5.14 23.65
CA SER A 28 9.95 -5.86 24.65
C SER A 28 9.38 -5.70 26.07
N ARG A 29 8.82 -4.54 26.38
CA ARG A 29 8.14 -4.32 27.67
C ARG A 29 6.77 -5.03 27.74
N LEU A 30 6.05 -5.13 26.61
CA LEU A 30 4.76 -5.82 26.55
C LEU A 30 4.91 -7.35 26.55
N ASN A 31 5.95 -7.88 25.91
CA ASN A 31 6.24 -9.32 25.85
C ASN A 31 6.73 -9.91 27.19
N GLY A 32 7.16 -9.09 28.12
CA GLY A 32 7.44 -9.54 29.50
C GLY A 32 6.20 -9.99 30.29
N ALA A 33 4.99 -9.77 29.75
CA ALA A 33 3.72 -10.07 30.40
C ALA A 33 2.93 -11.22 29.76
N LYS A 34 3.32 -11.74 28.60
CA LYS A 34 2.67 -12.89 27.96
C LYS A 34 3.74 -13.84 27.45
N THR A 35 3.86 -14.99 28.12
CA THR A 35 4.48 -16.18 27.54
C THR A 35 3.85 -16.34 26.15
N ALA A 36 4.66 -16.25 25.10
CA ALA A 36 4.20 -16.48 23.74
C ALA A 36 3.44 -17.81 23.76
N ALA A 37 2.15 -17.77 23.47
CA ALA A 37 1.44 -18.97 23.14
C ALA A 37 2.27 -19.63 22.06
N SER A 38 2.81 -20.81 22.33
CA SER A 38 3.60 -21.57 21.38
C SER A 38 2.71 -21.72 20.14
N ILE A 39 3.02 -20.92 19.10
CA ILE A 39 2.38 -21.11 17.80
C ILE A 39 2.74 -22.54 17.44
N ASP A 40 1.74 -23.40 17.37
CA ASP A 40 1.94 -24.77 16.93
C ASP A 40 2.38 -24.70 15.45
N MET A 41 3.70 -24.66 15.26
CA MET A 41 4.32 -24.54 13.93
C MET A 41 3.89 -25.69 13.02
N GLU A 42 3.54 -26.84 13.59
CA GLU A 42 3.05 -27.97 12.80
C GLU A 42 1.61 -27.75 12.34
N ALA A 43 0.76 -27.19 13.18
CA ALA A 43 -0.60 -26.82 12.81
C ALA A 43 -0.60 -25.72 11.75
N ALA A 44 0.18 -24.65 11.96
CA ALA A 44 0.31 -23.57 10.99
C ALA A 44 0.85 -24.06 9.64
N ASN A 45 1.81 -24.98 9.64
CA ASN A 45 2.36 -25.53 8.40
C ASN A 45 1.35 -26.46 7.68
N ARG A 46 0.54 -27.22 8.41
CA ARG A 46 -0.54 -28.01 7.83
C ARG A 46 -1.60 -27.12 7.18
N ASP A 47 -2.04 -26.09 7.86
CA ASP A 47 -3.04 -25.14 7.35
C ASP A 47 -2.53 -24.42 6.09
N PHE A 48 -1.25 -24.04 6.08
CA PHE A 48 -0.60 -23.46 4.91
C PHE A 48 -0.56 -24.43 3.71
N LEU A 49 -0.22 -25.70 3.93
CA LEU A 49 -0.18 -26.72 2.87
C LEU A 49 -1.58 -26.97 2.29
N VAL A 50 -2.62 -27.00 3.13
CA VAL A 50 -4.02 -27.14 2.71
C VAL A 50 -4.44 -25.89 1.90
N ALA A 51 -4.13 -24.70 2.39
CA ALA A 51 -4.42 -23.46 1.69
C ALA A 51 -3.74 -23.42 0.31
N LYS A 52 -2.47 -23.78 0.23
CA LYS A 52 -1.68 -23.83 -1.02
C LYS A 52 -2.24 -24.81 -2.06
N ALA A 53 -2.92 -25.87 -1.62
CA ALA A 53 -3.57 -26.82 -2.53
C ALA A 53 -4.88 -26.28 -3.12
N SER A 54 -5.43 -25.19 -2.57
CA SER A 54 -6.71 -24.64 -3.02
C SER A 54 -6.55 -23.72 -4.24
N ARG A 55 -7.54 -23.78 -5.16
CA ARG A 55 -7.63 -22.83 -6.29
C ARG A 55 -7.79 -21.38 -5.81
N THR A 56 -8.49 -21.17 -4.71
CA THR A 56 -8.72 -19.87 -4.10
C THR A 56 -7.41 -19.19 -3.72
N TYR A 57 -6.46 -19.93 -3.15
CA TYR A 57 -5.12 -19.42 -2.83
C TYR A 57 -4.42 -18.84 -4.07
N TRP A 58 -4.34 -19.61 -5.15
CA TRP A 58 -3.66 -19.19 -6.37
C TRP A 58 -4.36 -18.03 -7.07
N THR A 59 -5.71 -17.99 -7.02
CA THR A 59 -6.48 -16.87 -7.58
C THR A 59 -6.20 -15.58 -6.80
N ILE A 60 -6.18 -15.63 -5.48
CA ILE A 60 -5.86 -14.47 -4.65
C ILE A 60 -4.40 -14.04 -4.86
N MET A 61 -3.46 -14.97 -4.88
CA MET A 61 -2.04 -14.66 -5.14
C MET A 61 -1.83 -14.03 -6.51
N ALA A 62 -2.45 -14.56 -7.56
CA ALA A 62 -2.38 -13.99 -8.90
C ALA A 62 -2.99 -12.58 -8.95
N ALA A 63 -4.14 -12.37 -8.30
CA ALA A 63 -4.78 -11.06 -8.24
C ALA A 63 -3.90 -10.03 -7.50
N ILE A 64 -3.33 -10.40 -6.36
CA ILE A 64 -2.41 -9.56 -5.60
C ILE A 64 -1.16 -9.24 -6.46
N PHE A 65 -0.56 -10.24 -7.09
CA PHE A 65 0.61 -10.05 -7.93
C PHE A 65 0.34 -9.08 -9.09
N CYS A 66 -0.77 -9.26 -9.81
CA CYS A 66 -1.14 -8.37 -10.91
C CYS A 66 -1.42 -6.94 -10.42
N LEU A 67 -2.09 -6.80 -9.28
CA LEU A 67 -2.38 -5.49 -8.67
C LEU A 67 -1.08 -4.78 -8.27
N SER A 68 -0.21 -5.45 -7.52
CA SER A 68 1.06 -4.89 -7.07
C SER A 68 2.00 -4.55 -8.24
N LEU A 69 2.01 -5.37 -9.28
CA LEU A 69 2.77 -5.09 -10.50
C LEU A 69 2.24 -3.84 -11.21
N GLY A 70 0.92 -3.71 -11.34
CA GLY A 70 0.28 -2.55 -11.97
C GLY A 70 0.52 -1.26 -11.19
N LEU A 71 0.24 -1.27 -9.88
CA LEU A 71 0.43 -0.11 -9.02
C LEU A 71 1.92 0.25 -8.85
N GLY A 72 2.79 -0.73 -8.69
CA GLY A 72 4.25 -0.51 -8.62
C GLY A 72 4.81 0.10 -9.90
N GLY A 73 4.40 -0.43 -11.05
CA GLY A 73 4.77 0.14 -12.36
C GLY A 73 4.27 1.58 -12.51
N LEU A 74 3.02 1.83 -12.15
CA LEU A 74 2.43 3.17 -12.20
C LEU A 74 3.19 4.16 -11.30
N MET A 75 3.57 3.75 -10.09
CA MET A 75 4.33 4.59 -9.16
C MET A 75 5.69 4.99 -9.72
N ILE A 76 6.41 4.05 -10.33
CA ILE A 76 7.73 4.32 -10.93
C ILE A 76 7.61 5.26 -12.11
N HIS A 77 6.58 5.11 -12.94
CA HIS A 77 6.40 5.90 -14.16
C HIS A 77 5.57 7.17 -13.96
N PHE A 78 5.05 7.44 -12.77
CA PHE A 78 4.11 8.55 -12.56
C PHE A 78 4.74 9.92 -12.88
N VAL A 79 5.95 10.20 -12.38
CA VAL A 79 6.63 11.46 -12.68
C VAL A 79 6.99 11.57 -14.17
N PRO A 80 7.58 10.55 -14.82
CA PRO A 80 7.74 10.54 -16.29
C PRO A 80 6.44 10.84 -17.04
N ILE A 81 5.32 10.22 -16.68
CA ILE A 81 4.01 10.48 -17.32
C ILE A 81 3.62 11.95 -17.19
N LEU A 82 3.80 12.56 -16.04
CA LEU A 82 3.50 13.99 -15.85
C LEU A 82 4.40 14.90 -16.71
N LEU A 83 5.66 14.53 -16.91
CA LEU A 83 6.57 15.27 -17.79
C LEU A 83 6.12 15.15 -19.26
N ASP A 84 5.70 13.96 -19.70
CA ASP A 84 5.19 13.73 -21.05
C ASP A 84 3.87 14.48 -21.31
N VAL A 85 3.04 14.64 -20.28
CA VAL A 85 1.81 15.46 -20.33
C VAL A 85 2.13 16.99 -20.37
N GLY A 86 3.41 17.38 -20.21
CA GLY A 86 3.86 18.77 -20.37
C GLY A 86 4.06 19.54 -19.06
N PHE A 87 4.10 18.88 -17.91
CA PHE A 87 4.42 19.56 -16.66
C PHE A 87 5.94 19.84 -16.56
N ALA A 88 6.30 21.01 -16.03
CA ALA A 88 7.67 21.26 -15.61
C ALA A 88 8.05 20.32 -14.43
N THR A 89 9.31 19.93 -14.34
CA THR A 89 9.82 18.99 -13.33
C THR A 89 9.40 19.35 -11.90
N ASN A 90 9.49 20.62 -11.52
CA ASN A 90 9.09 21.08 -10.19
C ASN A 90 7.59 20.90 -9.92
N ALA A 91 6.74 21.06 -10.93
CA ALA A 91 5.30 20.86 -10.82
C ALA A 91 4.97 19.34 -10.73
N ALA A 92 5.60 18.53 -11.57
CA ALA A 92 5.45 17.09 -11.58
C ALA A 92 5.80 16.48 -10.22
N VAL A 93 6.91 16.89 -9.60
CA VAL A 93 7.32 16.43 -8.27
C VAL A 93 6.34 16.86 -7.18
N LYS A 94 5.80 18.07 -7.24
CA LYS A 94 4.76 18.53 -6.28
C LYS A 94 3.48 17.72 -6.42
N ILE A 95 3.05 17.42 -7.63
CA ILE A 95 1.88 16.59 -7.89
C ILE A 95 2.14 15.15 -7.39
N ALA A 96 3.31 14.59 -7.64
CA ALA A 96 3.69 13.29 -7.10
C ALA A 96 3.70 13.28 -5.56
N GLY A 97 4.00 14.40 -4.90
CA GLY A 97 3.89 14.55 -3.45
C GLY A 97 2.45 14.32 -2.91
N VAL A 98 1.43 14.63 -3.72
CA VAL A 98 0.02 14.37 -3.36
C VAL A 98 -0.23 12.88 -3.16
N ILE A 99 0.44 12.02 -3.92
CA ILE A 99 0.37 10.56 -3.77
C ILE A 99 0.75 10.15 -2.35
N GLY A 100 1.83 10.71 -1.79
CA GLY A 100 2.27 10.37 -0.42
C GLY A 100 1.20 10.66 0.63
N ILE A 101 0.53 11.82 0.55
CA ILE A 101 -0.57 12.19 1.44
C ILE A 101 -1.76 11.23 1.23
N ALA A 102 -2.10 10.95 -0.03
CA ALA A 102 -3.21 10.07 -0.38
C ALA A 102 -2.98 8.63 0.09
N VAL A 103 -1.74 8.12 0.04
CA VAL A 103 -1.37 6.80 0.57
C VAL A 103 -1.69 6.69 2.07
N VAL A 104 -1.34 7.70 2.86
CA VAL A 104 -1.64 7.71 4.30
C VAL A 104 -3.15 7.72 4.54
N LEU A 105 -3.88 8.57 3.82
CA LEU A 105 -5.33 8.63 3.92
C LEU A 105 -5.98 7.32 3.48
N GLY A 106 -5.49 6.71 2.40
CA GLY A 106 -5.96 5.41 1.91
C GLY A 106 -5.84 4.32 2.97
N ARG A 107 -4.69 4.21 3.62
CA ARG A 107 -4.48 3.24 4.72
C ARG A 107 -5.46 3.45 5.86
N LEU A 108 -5.59 4.68 6.36
CA LEU A 108 -6.45 4.97 7.50
C LEU A 108 -7.92 4.72 7.19
N LEU A 109 -8.41 5.22 6.04
CA LEU A 109 -9.81 5.13 5.69
C LEU A 109 -10.22 3.72 5.25
N VAL A 110 -9.36 3.04 4.51
CA VAL A 110 -9.66 1.68 4.02
C VAL A 110 -9.51 0.66 5.15
N GLY A 111 -8.52 0.78 6.02
CA GLY A 111 -8.44 -0.04 7.22
C GLY A 111 -9.74 0.02 8.04
N PHE A 112 -10.24 1.24 8.28
CA PHE A 112 -11.52 1.42 8.96
C PHE A 112 -12.75 0.92 8.16
N ALA A 113 -12.74 1.04 6.83
CA ALA A 113 -13.85 0.60 5.98
C ALA A 113 -13.95 -0.93 5.91
N VAL A 114 -12.82 -1.63 5.86
CA VAL A 114 -12.76 -3.09 5.78
C VAL A 114 -13.31 -3.77 7.02
N ASP A 115 -13.22 -3.11 8.20
CA ASP A 115 -13.82 -3.61 9.45
C ASP A 115 -15.35 -3.54 9.44
N ARG A 116 -15.96 -2.71 8.60
CA ARG A 116 -17.40 -2.45 8.56
C ARG A 116 -18.10 -2.91 7.30
N ILE A 117 -17.38 -2.98 6.21
CA ILE A 117 -17.90 -3.29 4.88
C ILE A 117 -17.23 -4.58 4.38
N PHE A 118 -17.97 -5.38 3.64
CA PHE A 118 -17.45 -6.60 3.04
C PHE A 118 -16.22 -6.29 2.16
N ALA A 119 -15.03 -6.76 2.57
CA ALA A 119 -13.74 -6.40 1.99
C ALA A 119 -13.64 -6.53 0.46
N PRO A 120 -14.20 -7.57 -0.20
CA PRO A 120 -14.18 -7.63 -1.66
C PRO A 120 -14.90 -6.47 -2.36
N ARG A 121 -15.95 -5.91 -1.75
CA ARG A 121 -16.64 -4.73 -2.30
C ARG A 121 -15.76 -3.49 -2.22
N VAL A 122 -15.06 -3.32 -1.08
CA VAL A 122 -14.10 -2.23 -0.89
C VAL A 122 -12.96 -2.36 -1.91
N ALA A 123 -12.42 -3.58 -2.10
CA ALA A 123 -11.37 -3.85 -3.07
C ALA A 123 -11.79 -3.49 -4.50
N ILE A 124 -12.99 -3.91 -4.92
CA ILE A 124 -13.54 -3.59 -6.24
C ILE A 124 -13.71 -2.08 -6.42
N ALA A 125 -14.27 -1.39 -5.42
CA ALA A 125 -14.49 0.05 -5.48
C ALA A 125 -13.17 0.83 -5.64
N ILE A 126 -12.13 0.43 -4.89
CA ILE A 126 -10.79 1.04 -4.96
C ILE A 126 -10.13 0.75 -6.31
N LEU A 127 -10.25 -0.47 -6.81
CA LEU A 127 -9.69 -0.84 -8.11
C LEU A 127 -10.36 -0.04 -9.24
N LEU A 128 -11.67 0.08 -9.23
CA LEU A 128 -12.41 0.89 -10.21
C LEU A 128 -12.04 2.38 -10.11
N ALA A 129 -11.90 2.90 -8.90
CA ALA A 129 -11.42 4.27 -8.69
C ALA A 129 -10.01 4.46 -9.26
N CYS A 130 -9.08 3.53 -9.01
CA CYS A 130 -7.73 3.58 -9.56
C CYS A 130 -7.74 3.58 -11.10
N ILE A 131 -8.46 2.64 -11.69
CA ILE A 131 -8.59 2.55 -13.16
C ILE A 131 -9.17 3.85 -13.73
N SER A 132 -10.21 4.41 -13.10
CA SER A 132 -10.80 5.67 -13.54
C SER A 132 -9.82 6.85 -13.44
N GLY A 133 -9.00 6.91 -12.38
CA GLY A 133 -7.96 7.92 -12.20
C GLY A 133 -6.88 7.83 -13.29
N VAL A 134 -6.42 6.63 -13.61
CA VAL A 134 -5.42 6.40 -14.66
C VAL A 134 -5.99 6.74 -16.03
N LEU A 135 -7.21 6.30 -16.34
CA LEU A 135 -7.88 6.60 -17.61
C LEU A 135 -8.16 8.11 -17.75
N ALA A 136 -8.60 8.77 -16.68
CA ALA A 136 -8.80 10.20 -16.69
C ALA A 136 -7.50 10.96 -17.00
N LEU A 137 -6.40 10.55 -16.38
CA LEU A 137 -5.07 11.13 -16.66
C LEU A 137 -4.66 10.91 -18.10
N ALA A 138 -4.89 9.72 -18.65
CA ALA A 138 -4.56 9.40 -20.04
C ALA A 138 -5.38 10.18 -21.06
N LEU A 139 -6.68 10.43 -20.78
CA LEU A 139 -7.61 11.06 -21.71
C LEU A 139 -7.66 12.59 -21.56
N LEU A 140 -7.56 13.11 -20.35
CA LEU A 140 -7.74 14.53 -20.03
C LEU A 140 -6.42 15.26 -19.70
N GLY A 141 -5.34 14.50 -19.57
CA GLY A 141 -4.00 15.04 -19.39
C GLY A 141 -3.85 15.90 -18.13
N SER A 142 -3.27 17.10 -18.31
CA SER A 142 -2.88 17.99 -17.22
C SER A 142 -4.02 18.45 -16.31
N VAL A 143 -5.24 18.54 -16.85
CA VAL A 143 -6.42 19.09 -16.12
C VAL A 143 -6.75 18.26 -14.88
N VAL A 144 -6.57 16.95 -14.96
CA VAL A 144 -6.93 16.00 -13.88
C VAL A 144 -5.71 15.40 -13.17
N ALA A 145 -4.52 15.92 -13.39
CA ALA A 145 -3.30 15.35 -12.84
C ALA A 145 -3.30 15.26 -11.30
N VAL A 146 -3.78 16.29 -10.61
CA VAL A 146 -3.85 16.32 -9.13
C VAL A 146 -4.89 15.34 -8.59
N PRO A 147 -6.17 15.35 -9.03
CA PRO A 147 -7.15 14.37 -8.57
C PRO A 147 -6.76 12.94 -8.97
N ALA A 148 -6.16 12.71 -10.14
CA ALA A 148 -5.65 11.40 -10.53
C ALA A 148 -4.53 10.93 -9.59
N ALA A 149 -3.57 11.79 -9.26
CA ALA A 149 -2.52 11.50 -8.29
C ALA A 149 -3.11 11.10 -6.93
N PHE A 150 -4.13 11.81 -6.48
CA PHE A 150 -4.81 11.51 -5.21
C PHE A 150 -5.47 10.12 -5.25
N VAL A 151 -6.25 9.81 -6.27
CA VAL A 151 -6.97 8.53 -6.40
C VAL A 151 -5.98 7.36 -6.52
N ILE A 152 -4.92 7.54 -7.32
CA ILE A 152 -3.86 6.53 -7.47
C ILE A 152 -3.16 6.29 -6.12
N GLY A 153 -2.73 7.35 -5.44
CA GLY A 153 -2.08 7.24 -4.14
C GLY A 153 -2.98 6.60 -3.08
N PHE A 154 -4.25 6.97 -3.04
CA PHE A 154 -5.24 6.37 -2.16
C PHE A 154 -5.35 4.85 -2.39
N SER A 155 -5.37 4.42 -3.64
CA SER A 155 -5.43 3.01 -4.02
C SER A 155 -4.19 2.23 -3.62
N VAL A 156 -3.01 2.83 -3.78
CA VAL A 156 -1.73 2.25 -3.31
C VAL A 156 -1.73 2.08 -1.79
N GLY A 157 -2.24 3.07 -1.05
CA GLY A 157 -2.37 2.97 0.41
C GLY A 157 -3.29 1.85 0.84
N ALA A 158 -4.41 1.71 0.16
CA ALA A 158 -5.44 0.71 0.44
C ALA A 158 -4.99 -0.73 0.14
N GLU A 159 -4.13 -0.94 -0.85
CA GLU A 159 -3.69 -2.26 -1.31
C GLU A 159 -3.12 -3.10 -0.18
N VAL A 160 -2.21 -2.54 0.61
CA VAL A 160 -1.50 -3.27 1.67
C VAL A 160 -2.46 -3.79 2.74
N ASP A 161 -3.41 -2.96 3.15
CA ASP A 161 -4.39 -3.31 4.19
C ASP A 161 -5.39 -4.34 3.66
N LEU A 162 -5.80 -4.22 2.39
CA LEU A 162 -6.67 -5.20 1.73
C LEU A 162 -6.00 -6.57 1.60
N ILE A 163 -4.71 -6.62 1.23
CA ILE A 163 -3.95 -7.87 1.15
C ILE A 163 -3.91 -8.55 2.51
N GLY A 164 -3.51 -7.83 3.55
CA GLY A 164 -3.45 -8.37 4.92
C GLY A 164 -4.80 -8.91 5.39
N TYR A 165 -5.87 -8.15 5.16
CA TYR A 165 -7.22 -8.56 5.55
C TYR A 165 -7.73 -9.77 4.76
N LEU A 166 -7.54 -9.81 3.44
CA LEU A 166 -7.97 -10.94 2.62
C LEU A 166 -7.24 -12.23 3.00
N VAL A 167 -5.93 -12.15 3.21
CA VAL A 167 -5.12 -13.30 3.63
C VAL A 167 -5.59 -13.81 5.00
N ALA A 168 -5.74 -12.93 5.98
CA ALA A 168 -6.21 -13.31 7.32
C ALA A 168 -7.62 -13.94 7.27
N ARG A 169 -8.53 -13.38 6.47
CA ARG A 169 -9.92 -13.85 6.41
C ARG A 169 -10.08 -15.18 5.68
N TYR A 170 -9.33 -15.42 4.62
CA TYR A 170 -9.48 -16.63 3.79
C TYR A 170 -8.59 -17.79 4.24
N PHE A 171 -7.52 -17.51 4.96
CA PHE A 171 -6.55 -18.53 5.38
C PHE A 171 -6.39 -18.66 6.89
N GLY A 172 -7.15 -17.89 7.69
CA GLY A 172 -7.24 -18.07 9.15
C GLY A 172 -5.94 -17.72 9.91
N MET A 173 -5.07 -16.91 9.27
CA MET A 173 -3.80 -16.47 9.87
C MET A 173 -3.96 -15.14 10.61
#